data_65c816fcc29349f6444cd8614a521769
#
_entry.id   65c816fcc29349f6444cd8614a521769
#
_cell.length_a   1.000
_cell.length_b   1.000
_cell.length_c   1.000
_cell.angle_alpha   90.00
_cell.angle_beta   90.00
_cell.angle_gamma   90.00
#
_symmetry.space_group_name_H-M   'P 1'
#
loop_
_entity.id
_entity.type
_entity.pdbx_description
1 polymer ?
#
loop_
_entity_poly.entity_id
_entity_poly.type
_entity_poly.pdbx_seq_one_letter_code
_entity_poly.pdbx_strand_id
1 'polypeptide(L)'
;MSTSTDYLNSPFARMNEVPRFDLTSPDITEGQPLAVAQTSGIMGIDGGQDRSPALSWSGAPEGTQAYAVTCFDPDAPTGSGFWHWVLTDIPADVTSLEANAGDPDAGLLPESAVMIRNDAGSARFVGAAPPEGHGPHRYYFIVHALSKPLGLEPDATPAFVGFN
;
A
#
# COMPACT_ATOMS: atom_id res chain seq x y z
N MET A 1 3.44 22.71 9.97
CA MET A 1 3.72 23.22 8.62
C MET A 1 4.82 22.35 8.03
N SER A 2 4.53 21.58 6.99
CA SER A 2 5.58 20.85 6.25
C SER A 2 6.48 21.86 5.57
N THR A 3 7.79 21.75 5.75
CA THR A 3 8.72 22.62 5.05
C THR A 3 8.74 22.27 3.56
N SER A 4 8.97 23.23 2.69
CA SER A 4 8.94 23.04 1.22
C SER A 4 9.90 21.94 0.71
N THR A 5 10.85 21.51 1.54
CA THR A 5 11.83 20.45 1.22
C THR A 5 11.23 19.05 1.31
N ASP A 6 10.30 18.82 2.25
CA ASP A 6 9.64 17.52 2.40
C ASP A 6 8.71 17.20 1.23
N TYR A 7 8.10 18.25 0.66
CA TYR A 7 7.24 18.12 -0.51
C TYR A 7 8.01 17.62 -1.75
N LEU A 8 9.22 18.14 -1.97
CA LEU A 8 10.06 17.76 -3.12
C LEU A 8 10.59 16.31 -3.02
N ASN A 9 10.68 15.77 -1.81
CA ASN A 9 11.12 14.40 -1.56
C ASN A 9 9.98 13.37 -1.57
N SER A 10 8.74 13.82 -1.69
CA SER A 10 7.60 12.91 -1.82
C SER A 10 7.49 12.39 -3.24
N PRO A 11 7.31 11.08 -3.46
CA PRO A 11 7.06 10.52 -4.79
C PRO A 11 5.75 11.02 -5.41
N PHE A 12 4.85 11.57 -4.58
CA PHE A 12 3.54 12.08 -4.98
C PHE A 12 3.51 13.61 -5.19
N ALA A 13 4.65 14.29 -5.08
CA ALA A 13 4.72 15.77 -5.16
C ALA A 13 4.23 16.37 -6.50
N ARG A 14 4.19 15.55 -7.56
CA ARG A 14 3.74 15.97 -8.89
C ARG A 14 2.31 15.55 -9.22
N MET A 15 1.64 14.86 -8.31
CA MET A 15 0.24 14.47 -8.48
C MET A 15 -0.67 15.66 -8.19
N ASN A 16 -1.86 15.65 -8.79
CA ASN A 16 -2.87 16.66 -8.51
C ASN A 16 -3.23 16.64 -7.02
N GLU A 17 -3.52 17.82 -6.48
CA GLU A 17 -4.11 17.91 -5.15
C GLU A 17 -5.52 17.30 -5.16
N VAL A 18 -5.76 16.41 -4.21
CA VAL A 18 -7.06 15.75 -3.99
C VAL A 18 -7.45 15.87 -2.51
N PRO A 19 -8.75 15.80 -2.20
CA PRO A 19 -9.19 15.75 -0.80
C PRO A 19 -8.49 14.62 -0.06
N ARG A 20 -8.11 14.88 1.18
CA ARG A 20 -7.47 13.89 2.07
C ARG A 20 -8.46 13.42 3.12
N PHE A 21 -8.28 12.22 3.61
CA PHE A 21 -9.06 11.64 4.69
C PHE A 21 -8.14 10.84 5.64
N ASP A 22 -8.68 10.45 6.78
CA ASP A 22 -7.88 9.87 7.87
C ASP A 22 -7.61 8.38 7.63
N LEU A 23 -6.35 7.98 7.87
CA LEU A 23 -5.91 6.60 7.91
C LEU A 23 -5.20 6.33 9.22
N THR A 24 -5.56 5.24 9.89
CA THR A 24 -4.95 4.79 11.14
C THR A 24 -4.58 3.32 11.08
N SER A 25 -3.62 2.91 11.90
CA SER A 25 -3.21 1.51 12.07
C SER A 25 -2.74 1.26 13.49
N PRO A 26 -3.08 0.12 14.10
CA PRO A 26 -2.47 -0.31 15.36
C PRO A 26 -1.07 -0.91 15.17
N ASP A 27 -0.69 -1.27 13.95
CA ASP A 27 0.53 -2.04 13.64
C ASP A 27 1.67 -1.17 13.16
N ILE A 28 1.38 -0.02 12.56
CA ILE A 28 2.38 0.90 12.01
C ILE A 28 2.11 2.33 12.48
N THR A 29 3.17 3.11 12.64
CA THR A 29 3.09 4.52 13.07
C THR A 29 3.88 5.39 12.10
N GLU A 30 3.28 6.54 11.73
CA GLU A 30 3.91 7.51 10.84
C GLU A 30 5.31 7.89 11.32
N GLY A 31 6.29 7.82 10.41
CA GLY A 31 7.68 8.19 10.67
C GLY A 31 8.45 7.22 11.58
N GLN A 32 7.88 6.07 11.93
CA GLN A 32 8.55 5.05 12.73
C GLN A 32 8.95 3.83 11.89
N PRO A 33 9.98 3.08 12.28
CA PRO A 33 10.34 1.82 11.63
C PRO A 33 9.17 0.82 11.62
N LEU A 34 9.06 0.04 10.56
CA LEU A 34 8.15 -1.09 10.50
C LEU A 34 8.55 -2.17 11.52
N ALA A 35 7.57 -2.84 12.12
CA ALA A 35 7.84 -4.00 12.96
C ALA A 35 8.29 -5.19 12.10
N VAL A 36 8.98 -6.14 12.70
CA VAL A 36 9.50 -7.34 12.02
C VAL A 36 8.40 -8.14 11.31
N ALA A 37 7.17 -8.10 11.82
CA ALA A 37 6.02 -8.75 11.18
C ALA A 37 5.74 -8.22 9.76
N GLN A 38 6.01 -6.94 9.49
CA GLN A 38 5.84 -6.30 8.18
C GLN A 38 7.08 -6.43 7.28
N THR A 39 8.16 -7.06 7.75
CA THR A 39 9.31 -7.37 6.89
C THR A 39 9.12 -8.68 6.14
N SER A 40 9.92 -8.92 5.11
CA SER A 40 9.73 -10.05 4.22
C SER A 40 10.57 -11.27 4.58
N GLY A 41 9.91 -12.29 5.12
CA GLY A 41 10.49 -13.62 5.22
C GLY A 41 10.67 -14.30 3.86
N ILE A 42 9.78 -14.00 2.90
CA ILE A 42 9.88 -14.50 1.52
C ILE A 42 11.18 -14.00 0.84
N MET A 43 11.58 -12.76 1.12
CA MET A 43 12.82 -12.18 0.61
C MET A 43 14.04 -12.44 1.51
N GLY A 44 13.90 -13.25 2.55
CA GLY A 44 15.02 -13.72 3.39
C GLY A 44 15.34 -12.86 4.61
N ILE A 45 14.45 -11.94 5.01
CA ILE A 45 14.62 -11.22 6.28
C ILE A 45 14.30 -12.17 7.44
N ASP A 46 15.25 -12.33 8.35
CA ASP A 46 15.09 -13.20 9.51
C ASP A 46 13.95 -12.71 10.43
N GLY A 47 13.02 -13.60 10.73
CA GLY A 47 11.80 -13.30 11.50
C GLY A 47 10.73 -12.52 10.74
N GLY A 48 10.94 -12.17 9.47
CA GLY A 48 9.96 -11.52 8.61
C GLY A 48 8.74 -12.42 8.37
N GLN A 49 7.54 -11.82 8.37
CA GLN A 49 6.28 -12.55 8.27
C GLN A 49 5.46 -12.20 7.03
N ASP A 50 5.88 -11.22 6.24
CA ASP A 50 5.07 -10.70 5.12
C ASP A 50 3.62 -10.39 5.53
N ARG A 51 3.43 -9.94 6.77
CA ARG A 51 2.14 -9.66 7.36
C ARG A 51 1.76 -8.21 7.07
N SER A 52 0.74 -7.99 6.26
CA SER A 52 0.23 -6.65 6.03
C SER A 52 -0.36 -6.06 7.31
N PRO A 53 -0.19 -4.74 7.56
CA PRO A 53 -0.75 -4.10 8.75
C PRO A 53 -2.28 -4.04 8.67
N ALA A 54 -2.93 -4.02 9.83
CA ALA A 54 -4.32 -3.62 9.94
C ALA A 54 -4.45 -2.13 9.59
N LEU A 55 -5.47 -1.78 8.83
CA LEU A 55 -5.73 -0.40 8.39
C LEU A 55 -7.18 -0.05 8.65
N SER A 56 -7.42 1.19 9.09
CA SER A 56 -8.76 1.75 9.24
C SER A 56 -8.78 3.17 8.72
N TRP A 57 -9.84 3.56 7.99
CA TRP A 57 -9.96 4.90 7.42
C TRP A 57 -11.35 5.48 7.61
N SER A 58 -11.43 6.80 7.57
CA SER A 58 -12.67 7.55 7.75
C SER A 58 -12.60 8.91 7.07
N GLY A 59 -13.77 9.49 6.77
CA GLY A 59 -13.84 10.82 6.19
C GLY A 59 -13.56 10.87 4.69
N ALA A 60 -13.74 9.77 3.98
CA ALA A 60 -13.60 9.76 2.53
C ALA A 60 -14.56 10.77 1.87
N PRO A 61 -14.18 11.36 0.72
CA PRO A 61 -15.03 12.30 0.00
C PRO A 61 -16.41 11.72 -0.36
N GLU A 62 -17.41 12.57 -0.40
CA GLU A 62 -18.73 12.22 -0.94
C GLU A 62 -18.59 11.73 -2.38
N GLY A 63 -19.36 10.71 -2.75
CA GLY A 63 -19.29 10.07 -4.07
C GLY A 63 -18.24 8.98 -4.20
N THR A 64 -17.54 8.63 -3.13
CA THR A 64 -16.65 7.46 -3.11
C THR A 64 -17.46 6.18 -3.34
N GLN A 65 -17.07 5.39 -4.35
CA GLN A 65 -17.73 4.14 -4.72
C GLN A 65 -16.87 2.90 -4.46
N ALA A 66 -15.56 3.08 -4.36
CA ALA A 66 -14.62 2.01 -4.03
C ALA A 66 -13.36 2.58 -3.39
N TYR A 67 -12.54 1.70 -2.83
CA TYR A 67 -11.20 2.05 -2.37
C TYR A 67 -10.15 1.17 -3.03
N ALA A 68 -8.92 1.68 -3.08
CA ALA A 68 -7.73 0.91 -3.33
C ALA A 68 -6.72 1.13 -2.20
N VAL A 69 -5.91 0.11 -1.91
CA VAL A 69 -4.82 0.19 -0.93
C VAL A 69 -3.52 -0.13 -1.63
N THR A 70 -2.51 0.69 -1.41
CA THR A 70 -1.17 0.48 -1.97
C THR A 70 -0.10 0.57 -0.90
N CYS A 71 1.01 -0.16 -1.08
CA CYS A 71 2.25 0.03 -0.35
C CYS A 71 3.39 0.19 -1.36
N PHE A 72 4.05 1.36 -1.33
CA PHE A 72 5.09 1.75 -2.28
C PHE A 72 6.37 2.16 -1.56
N ASP A 73 7.51 1.63 -2.03
CA ASP A 73 8.86 2.01 -1.62
C ASP A 73 9.55 2.77 -2.76
N PRO A 74 9.67 4.11 -2.68
CA PRO A 74 10.37 4.91 -3.68
C PRO A 74 11.91 4.82 -3.56
N ASP A 75 12.41 4.30 -2.45
CA ASP A 75 13.84 4.25 -2.14
C ASP A 75 14.50 2.94 -2.57
N ALA A 76 13.71 1.97 -3.06
CA ALA A 76 14.24 0.73 -3.60
C ALA A 76 15.23 1.00 -4.74
N PRO A 77 16.37 0.27 -4.81
CA PRO A 77 17.39 0.48 -5.83
C PRO A 77 16.98 -0.05 -7.20
N THR A 78 15.82 0.37 -7.67
CA THR A 78 15.23 0.09 -8.98
C THR A 78 14.91 1.43 -9.66
N GLY A 79 14.82 1.48 -10.96
CA GLY A 79 14.53 2.72 -11.67
C GLY A 79 13.13 3.29 -11.41
N SER A 80 12.21 2.49 -10.87
CA SER A 80 10.79 2.83 -10.67
C SER A 80 10.31 2.74 -9.23
N GLY A 81 11.20 2.49 -8.26
CA GLY A 81 10.80 2.12 -6.91
C GLY A 81 10.28 0.69 -6.86
N PHE A 82 9.56 0.34 -5.79
CA PHE A 82 9.03 -1.02 -5.63
C PHE A 82 7.64 -0.99 -4.98
N TRP A 83 6.66 -1.61 -5.64
CA TRP A 83 5.30 -1.78 -5.14
C TRP A 83 5.18 -3.10 -4.39
N HIS A 84 4.97 -3.00 -3.08
CA HIS A 84 4.83 -4.14 -2.17
C HIS A 84 3.42 -4.70 -2.08
N TRP A 85 2.41 -3.86 -2.34
CA TRP A 85 1.01 -4.22 -2.24
C TRP A 85 0.15 -3.33 -3.12
N VAL A 86 -0.76 -3.94 -3.86
CA VAL A 86 -1.77 -3.23 -4.64
C VAL A 86 -3.07 -4.01 -4.56
N LEU A 87 -4.06 -3.43 -3.89
CA LEU A 87 -5.39 -4.00 -3.69
C LEU A 87 -6.41 -3.00 -4.22
N THR A 88 -7.31 -3.43 -5.10
CA THR A 88 -8.31 -2.56 -5.74
C THR A 88 -9.72 -3.04 -5.47
N ASP A 89 -10.70 -2.21 -5.83
CA ASP A 89 -12.13 -2.54 -5.82
C ASP A 89 -12.67 -3.01 -4.45
N ILE A 90 -12.10 -2.45 -3.37
CA ILE A 90 -12.65 -2.59 -2.03
C ILE A 90 -13.97 -1.82 -1.99
N PRO A 91 -15.11 -2.43 -1.56
CA PRO A 91 -16.41 -1.76 -1.53
C PRO A 91 -16.41 -0.49 -0.66
N ALA A 92 -17.22 0.50 -1.03
CA ALA A 92 -17.29 1.79 -0.33
C ALA A 92 -17.77 1.69 1.12
N ASP A 93 -18.50 0.64 1.49
CA ASP A 93 -18.96 0.37 2.86
C ASP A 93 -17.90 -0.34 3.72
N VAL A 94 -16.78 -0.76 3.14
CA VAL A 94 -15.63 -1.33 3.84
C VAL A 94 -14.66 -0.20 4.16
N THR A 95 -14.40 0.04 5.44
CA THR A 95 -13.52 1.12 5.92
C THR A 95 -12.36 0.63 6.77
N SER A 96 -12.10 -0.68 6.73
CA SER A 96 -10.96 -1.28 7.41
C SER A 96 -10.54 -2.59 6.75
N LEU A 97 -9.28 -2.94 6.94
CA LEU A 97 -8.70 -4.24 6.62
C LEU A 97 -8.04 -4.81 7.88
N GLU A 98 -8.25 -6.08 8.13
CA GLU A 98 -7.56 -6.77 9.21
C GLU A 98 -6.07 -6.95 8.90
N ALA A 99 -5.26 -7.09 9.95
CA ALA A 99 -3.87 -7.49 9.77
C ALA A 99 -3.81 -8.83 9.02
N ASN A 100 -2.85 -8.95 8.10
CA ASN A 100 -2.68 -10.08 7.20
C ASN A 100 -3.73 -10.18 6.05
N ALA A 101 -4.53 -9.15 5.82
CA ALA A 101 -5.44 -9.12 4.68
C ALA A 101 -4.72 -9.18 3.32
N GLY A 102 -3.43 -8.83 3.29
CA GLY A 102 -2.57 -8.94 2.10
C GLY A 102 -2.09 -10.35 1.78
N ASP A 103 -2.45 -11.35 2.58
CA ASP A 103 -2.21 -12.76 2.30
C ASP A 103 -3.44 -13.36 1.58
N PRO A 104 -3.30 -13.81 0.33
CA PRO A 104 -4.44 -14.34 -0.43
C PRO A 104 -5.08 -15.59 0.21
N ASP A 105 -4.31 -16.35 1.00
CA ASP A 105 -4.78 -17.56 1.66
C ASP A 105 -5.50 -17.28 3.00
N ALA A 106 -5.41 -16.04 3.51
CA ALA A 106 -6.03 -15.67 4.78
C ALA A 106 -7.58 -15.54 4.69
N GLY A 107 -8.13 -15.32 3.51
CA GLY A 107 -9.58 -15.20 3.29
C GLY A 107 -10.21 -13.97 3.97
N LEU A 108 -9.46 -12.88 4.14
CA LEU A 108 -9.88 -11.70 4.89
C LEU A 108 -10.36 -10.54 4.00
N LEU A 109 -10.35 -10.72 2.68
CA LEU A 109 -10.74 -9.67 1.75
C LEU A 109 -12.23 -9.74 1.39
N PRO A 110 -12.87 -8.58 1.13
CA PRO A 110 -14.18 -8.54 0.49
C PRO A 110 -14.18 -9.27 -0.85
N GLU A 111 -15.29 -9.89 -1.23
CA GLU A 111 -15.40 -10.70 -2.46
C GLU A 111 -15.07 -9.90 -3.74
N SER A 112 -15.42 -8.61 -3.78
CA SER A 112 -15.15 -7.76 -4.95
C SER A 112 -13.73 -7.20 -5.01
N ALA A 113 -12.97 -7.28 -3.91
CA ALA A 113 -11.61 -6.76 -3.89
C ALA A 113 -10.68 -7.61 -4.75
N VAL A 114 -9.82 -6.93 -5.52
CA VAL A 114 -8.88 -7.56 -6.44
C VAL A 114 -7.45 -7.32 -5.98
N MET A 115 -6.75 -8.40 -5.64
CA MET A 115 -5.33 -8.34 -5.36
C MET A 115 -4.55 -8.32 -6.67
N ILE A 116 -3.91 -7.19 -6.94
CA ILE A 116 -3.05 -7.01 -8.12
C ILE A 116 -1.64 -7.52 -7.77
N ARG A 117 -0.94 -8.05 -8.75
CA ARG A 117 0.45 -8.47 -8.53
C ARG A 117 1.32 -7.27 -8.16
N ASN A 118 2.20 -7.49 -7.19
CA ASN A 118 3.24 -6.55 -6.79
C ASN A 118 4.46 -6.62 -7.72
N ASP A 119 5.49 -5.84 -7.45
CA ASP A 119 6.71 -5.84 -8.27
C ASP A 119 7.60 -7.09 -8.06
N ALA A 120 7.31 -7.92 -7.06
CA ALA A 120 7.86 -9.28 -6.96
C ALA A 120 7.13 -10.29 -7.88
N GLY A 121 6.06 -9.87 -8.57
CA GLY A 121 5.30 -10.70 -9.51
C GLY A 121 4.21 -11.56 -8.86
N SER A 122 3.89 -11.34 -7.58
CA SER A 122 2.88 -12.09 -6.86
C SER A 122 1.70 -11.21 -6.42
N ALA A 123 0.49 -11.74 -6.45
CA ALA A 123 -0.73 -11.08 -6.00
C ALA A 123 -0.89 -11.23 -4.49
N ARG A 124 -0.10 -10.46 -3.74
CA ARG A 124 -0.09 -10.44 -2.28
C ARG A 124 0.67 -9.23 -1.75
N PHE A 125 0.56 -8.98 -0.44
CA PHE A 125 1.53 -8.14 0.25
C PHE A 125 2.86 -8.89 0.37
N VAL A 126 3.95 -8.23 0.01
CA VAL A 126 5.31 -8.66 0.32
C VAL A 126 5.94 -7.63 1.25
N GLY A 127 6.54 -8.08 2.33
CA GLY A 127 7.09 -7.22 3.36
C GLY A 127 8.34 -6.46 2.93
N ALA A 128 8.79 -5.57 3.80
CA ALA A 128 10.00 -4.79 3.59
C ALA A 128 11.25 -5.67 3.59
N ALA A 129 12.13 -5.46 2.64
CA ALA A 129 13.43 -6.14 2.53
C ALA A 129 14.49 -5.21 1.93
N PRO A 130 14.81 -4.07 2.60
CA PRO A 130 15.82 -3.16 2.10
C PRO A 130 17.18 -3.89 2.04
N PRO A 131 17.97 -3.69 0.97
CA PRO A 131 19.30 -4.30 0.87
C PRO A 131 20.21 -3.85 2.03
N GLU A 132 21.02 -4.76 2.52
CA GLU A 132 21.97 -4.47 3.61
C GLU A 132 22.88 -3.28 3.22
N GLY A 133 23.03 -2.34 4.14
CA GLY A 133 23.86 -1.15 3.95
C GLY A 133 23.26 -0.05 3.06
N HIS A 134 22.06 -0.24 2.51
CA HIS A 134 21.43 0.77 1.62
C HIS A 134 20.81 1.95 2.40
N GLY A 135 20.68 1.82 3.72
CA GLY A 135 20.04 2.82 4.56
C GLY A 135 18.53 2.63 4.69
N PRO A 136 17.84 3.60 5.33
CA PRO A 136 16.40 3.49 5.55
C PRO A 136 15.62 3.68 4.25
N HIS A 137 14.60 2.84 4.05
CA HIS A 137 13.61 2.98 3.00
C HIS A 137 12.29 3.46 3.57
N ARG A 138 11.55 4.27 2.80
CA ARG A 138 10.20 4.75 3.14
C ARG A 138 9.17 3.82 2.51
N TYR A 139 8.20 3.41 3.31
CA TYR A 139 7.09 2.57 2.85
C TYR A 139 5.80 3.37 2.98
N TYR A 140 5.21 3.75 1.85
CA TYR A 140 3.98 4.54 1.80
C TYR A 140 2.77 3.62 1.72
N PHE A 141 2.05 3.50 2.83
CA PHE A 141 0.73 2.86 2.85
C PHE A 141 -0.32 3.93 2.56
N ILE A 142 -1.05 3.76 1.48
CA ILE A 142 -2.03 4.75 1.02
C ILE A 142 -3.36 4.06 0.75
N VAL A 143 -4.44 4.67 1.23
CA VAL A 143 -5.81 4.33 0.85
C VAL A 143 -6.30 5.39 -0.13
N HIS A 144 -6.75 4.95 -1.29
CA HIS A 144 -7.28 5.80 -2.35
C HIS A 144 -8.80 5.67 -2.38
N ALA A 145 -9.51 6.80 -2.29
CA ALA A 145 -10.95 6.85 -2.49
C ALA A 145 -11.25 7.08 -3.98
N LEU A 146 -12.03 6.19 -4.57
CA LEU A 146 -12.30 6.14 -6.01
C LEU A 146 -13.75 6.48 -6.29
N SER A 147 -14.01 7.26 -7.33
CA SER A 147 -15.37 7.60 -7.79
C SER A 147 -16.06 6.46 -8.55
N LYS A 148 -15.32 5.39 -8.86
CA LYS A 148 -15.82 4.15 -9.46
C LYS A 148 -14.84 3.01 -9.20
N PRO A 149 -15.29 1.75 -9.21
CA PRO A 149 -14.39 0.59 -9.26
C PRO A 149 -13.51 0.64 -10.50
N LEU A 150 -12.29 0.11 -10.41
CA LEU A 150 -11.34 0.08 -11.52
C LEU A 150 -11.61 -1.07 -12.50
N GLY A 151 -12.08 -2.21 -11.99
CA GLY A 151 -12.38 -3.40 -12.80
C GLY A 151 -11.15 -3.97 -13.51
N LEU A 152 -9.98 -3.87 -12.88
CA LEU A 152 -8.71 -4.37 -13.44
C LEU A 152 -8.50 -5.84 -13.07
N GLU A 153 -7.81 -6.55 -13.96
CA GLU A 153 -7.44 -7.94 -13.72
C GLU A 153 -6.22 -8.06 -12.80
N PRO A 154 -6.06 -9.18 -12.06
CA PRO A 154 -4.95 -9.38 -11.13
C PRO A 154 -3.55 -9.29 -11.74
N ASP A 155 -3.41 -9.48 -13.04
CA ASP A 155 -2.16 -9.41 -13.79
C ASP A 155 -1.82 -7.99 -14.29
N ALA A 156 -2.65 -7.00 -14.00
CA ALA A 156 -2.33 -5.60 -14.24
C ALA A 156 -1.03 -5.22 -13.52
N THR A 157 -0.31 -4.23 -14.05
CA THR A 157 0.88 -3.72 -13.37
C THR A 157 0.50 -2.63 -12.36
N PRO A 158 1.25 -2.46 -11.25
CA PRO A 158 1.03 -1.37 -10.32
C PRO A 158 1.02 0.02 -10.98
N ALA A 159 1.90 0.23 -11.95
CA ALA A 159 1.94 1.49 -12.72
C ALA A 159 0.66 1.72 -13.51
N PHE A 160 0.07 0.67 -14.09
CA PHE A 160 -1.20 0.79 -14.82
C PHE A 160 -2.38 1.05 -13.87
N VAL A 161 -2.37 0.47 -12.68
CA VAL A 161 -3.36 0.81 -11.63
C VAL A 161 -3.29 2.30 -11.29
N GLY A 162 -2.08 2.83 -11.08
CA GLY A 162 -1.88 4.24 -10.77
C GLY A 162 -2.24 5.21 -11.93
N PHE A 163 -2.32 4.71 -13.15
CA PHE A 163 -2.73 5.49 -14.32
C PHE A 163 -4.26 5.66 -14.42
N ASN A 164 -5.05 4.74 -13.87
CA ASN A 164 -6.53 4.74 -13.91
C ASN A 164 -7.14 5.43 -12.71
#